data_353f2c3e59a57807a1565d966827c2ca
#
_entry.id   353f2c3e59a57807a1565d966827c2ca
#
_cell.length_a   1.000
_cell.length_b   1.000
_cell.length_c   1.000
_cell.angle_alpha   90.00
_cell.angle_beta   90.00
_cell.angle_gamma   90.00
#
_symmetry.space_group_name_H-M   'P 1'
#
loop_
_entity.id
_entity.type
_entity.pdbx_description
1 polymer ?
#
loop_
_entity_poly.entity_id
_entity_poly.type
_entity_poly.pdbx_seq_one_letter_code
_entity_poly.pdbx_strand_id
1 'polypeptide(L)'
;MISILPESNYAAVMAETVEPYLDSRRQEMDMPLSTGGTLHAEVYEQPDATRAVVILHGYTESAEKFREMTWYFLNEKFNVYAIDHRGHGKSVRKISDTSITHVDAFSDYLRDLEEFMSGVVLPRTEHLPRVLYAHSMGGAIGGMTLMNHPEYFARAALTAP
;
A
#
# COMPACT_ATOMS: atom_id res chain seq x y z
N MET A 1 -20.76 -9.13 -1.31
CA MET A 1 -19.99 -10.38 -1.01
C MET A 1 -18.84 -10.44 -1.99
N ILE A 2 -17.61 -10.43 -1.53
CA ILE A 2 -16.42 -10.48 -2.41
C ILE A 2 -16.42 -11.83 -3.14
N SER A 3 -16.38 -11.81 -4.46
CA SER A 3 -16.16 -13.00 -5.28
C SER A 3 -14.66 -13.19 -5.47
N ILE A 4 -14.11 -14.21 -4.85
CA ILE A 4 -12.69 -14.56 -5.00
C ILE A 4 -12.46 -15.12 -6.40
N LEU A 5 -11.33 -14.76 -7.01
CA LEU A 5 -10.95 -15.27 -8.33
C LEU A 5 -10.77 -16.81 -8.28
N PRO A 6 -11.33 -17.56 -9.22
CA PRO A 6 -11.22 -19.01 -9.21
C PRO A 6 -9.79 -19.44 -9.61
N GLU A 7 -9.22 -20.38 -8.87
CA GLU A 7 -7.88 -20.93 -9.16
C GLU A 7 -7.75 -21.50 -10.58
N SER A 8 -8.83 -22.12 -11.10
CA SER A 8 -8.81 -22.83 -12.38
C SER A 8 -8.46 -21.96 -13.59
N ASN A 9 -8.72 -20.64 -13.52
CA ASN A 9 -8.43 -19.69 -14.59
C ASN A 9 -7.79 -18.39 -14.06
N TYR A 10 -7.18 -18.45 -12.89
CA TYR A 10 -6.62 -17.29 -12.18
C TYR A 10 -5.72 -16.43 -13.08
N ALA A 11 -4.71 -17.04 -13.73
CA ALA A 11 -3.76 -16.30 -14.56
C ALA A 11 -4.44 -15.57 -15.74
N ALA A 12 -5.44 -16.20 -16.37
CA ALA A 12 -6.18 -15.60 -17.47
C ALA A 12 -7.02 -14.41 -16.97
N VAL A 13 -7.74 -14.58 -15.85
CA VAL A 13 -8.55 -13.50 -15.28
C VAL A 13 -7.68 -12.33 -14.80
N MET A 14 -6.53 -12.62 -14.19
CA MET A 14 -5.58 -11.55 -13.84
C MET A 14 -5.15 -10.79 -15.10
N ALA A 15 -4.65 -11.48 -16.13
CA ALA A 15 -4.11 -10.81 -17.32
C ALA A 15 -5.17 -10.10 -18.19
N GLU A 16 -6.38 -10.66 -18.30
CA GLU A 16 -7.42 -10.17 -19.23
C GLU A 16 -8.41 -9.19 -18.58
N THR A 17 -8.52 -9.22 -17.26
CA THR A 17 -9.54 -8.42 -16.53
C THR A 17 -8.92 -7.53 -15.46
N VAL A 18 -8.18 -8.12 -14.51
CA VAL A 18 -7.72 -7.40 -13.31
C VAL A 18 -6.64 -6.38 -13.66
N GLU A 19 -5.58 -6.82 -14.35
CA GLU A 19 -4.46 -5.96 -14.70
C GLU A 19 -4.88 -4.77 -15.59
N PRO A 20 -5.63 -4.97 -16.70
CA PRO A 20 -6.10 -3.85 -17.51
C PRO A 20 -7.03 -2.89 -16.75
N TYR A 21 -7.88 -3.41 -15.85
CA TYR A 21 -8.73 -2.60 -15.01
C TYR A 21 -7.93 -1.71 -14.07
N LEU A 22 -6.92 -2.29 -13.38
CA LEU A 22 -6.05 -1.55 -12.48
C LEU A 22 -5.19 -0.53 -13.23
N ASP A 23 -4.56 -0.94 -14.33
CA ASP A 23 -3.70 -0.05 -15.13
C ASP A 23 -4.44 1.18 -15.66
N SER A 24 -5.73 1.03 -15.99
CA SER A 24 -6.56 2.15 -16.44
C SER A 24 -6.88 3.18 -15.34
N ARG A 25 -6.69 2.84 -14.07
CA ARG A 25 -7.04 3.66 -12.90
C ARG A 25 -5.87 4.03 -12.01
N ARG A 26 -4.74 3.35 -12.19
CA ARG A 26 -3.55 3.56 -11.39
C ARG A 26 -2.99 4.98 -11.59
N GLN A 27 -2.78 5.65 -10.47
CA GLN A 27 -1.97 6.85 -10.36
C GLN A 27 -0.67 6.46 -9.65
N GLU A 28 0.43 6.45 -10.38
CA GLU A 28 1.76 6.30 -9.78
C GLU A 28 2.19 7.64 -9.19
N MET A 29 2.75 7.59 -7.99
CA MET A 29 3.19 8.78 -7.25
C MET A 29 4.56 8.52 -6.64
N ASP A 30 5.49 9.47 -6.85
CA ASP A 30 6.79 9.48 -6.20
C ASP A 30 6.84 10.67 -5.23
N MET A 31 6.61 10.41 -3.94
CA MET A 31 6.61 11.43 -2.90
C MET A 31 8.03 11.66 -2.37
N PRO A 32 8.57 12.89 -2.42
CA PRO A 32 9.84 13.21 -1.80
C PRO A 32 9.80 12.96 -0.28
N LEU A 33 10.85 12.31 0.25
CA LEU A 33 11.01 12.04 1.68
C LEU A 33 11.93 13.08 2.33
N SER A 34 11.63 13.47 3.57
CA SER A 34 12.47 14.37 4.36
C SER A 34 13.89 13.84 4.58
N THR A 35 14.05 12.52 4.55
CA THR A 35 15.33 11.82 4.67
C THR A 35 16.09 11.67 3.36
N GLY A 36 15.55 12.23 2.27
CA GLY A 36 16.08 12.13 0.91
C GLY A 36 15.57 10.93 0.12
N GLY A 37 15.52 11.10 -1.20
CA GLY A 37 14.94 10.14 -2.13
C GLY A 37 13.41 10.26 -2.19
N THR A 38 12.75 9.25 -2.76
CA THR A 38 11.30 9.21 -2.97
C THR A 38 10.68 7.93 -2.44
N LEU A 39 9.46 8.06 -1.92
CA LEU A 39 8.57 6.93 -1.64
C LEU A 39 7.64 6.75 -2.82
N HIS A 40 7.68 5.58 -3.45
CA HIS A 40 6.75 5.21 -4.52
C HIS A 40 5.43 4.70 -3.95
N ALA A 41 4.33 5.13 -4.55
CA ALA A 41 3.00 4.65 -4.22
C ALA A 41 2.16 4.43 -5.47
N GLU A 42 1.30 3.43 -5.42
CA GLU A 42 0.19 3.23 -6.34
C GLU A 42 -1.11 3.69 -5.65
N VAL A 43 -1.79 4.64 -6.27
CA VAL A 43 -3.02 5.24 -5.74
C VAL A 43 -4.17 4.95 -6.71
N TYR A 44 -5.28 4.51 -6.17
CA TYR A 44 -6.50 4.23 -6.92
C TYR A 44 -7.69 4.91 -6.22
N GLU A 45 -8.22 5.92 -6.85
CA GLU A 45 -9.37 6.68 -6.32
C GLU A 45 -10.58 6.53 -7.23
N GLN A 46 -11.76 6.46 -6.63
CA GLN A 46 -13.02 6.32 -7.34
C GLN A 46 -14.10 7.22 -6.70
N PRO A 47 -14.99 7.81 -7.51
CA PRO A 47 -15.92 8.85 -7.04
C PRO A 47 -16.98 8.33 -6.08
N ASP A 48 -17.25 7.04 -6.08
CA ASP A 48 -18.25 6.39 -5.22
C ASP A 48 -17.63 5.62 -4.05
N ALA A 49 -16.36 5.89 -3.75
CA ALA A 49 -15.69 5.28 -2.61
C ALA A 49 -16.38 5.67 -1.30
N THR A 50 -16.55 4.68 -0.44
CA THR A 50 -17.14 4.85 0.91
C THR A 50 -16.11 4.67 2.02
N ARG A 51 -14.90 4.24 1.68
CA ARG A 51 -13.79 3.92 2.59
C ARG A 51 -12.46 4.08 1.86
N ALA A 52 -11.39 4.12 2.63
CA ALA A 52 -10.03 4.06 2.10
C ALA A 52 -9.25 2.93 2.76
N VAL A 53 -8.32 2.32 2.04
CA VAL A 53 -7.39 1.33 2.57
C VAL A 53 -5.96 1.73 2.24
N VAL A 54 -5.08 1.60 3.23
CA VAL A 54 -3.63 1.67 3.04
C VAL A 54 -3.08 0.26 3.07
N ILE A 55 -2.30 -0.11 2.07
CA ILE A 55 -1.69 -1.44 1.93
C ILE A 55 -0.19 -1.33 2.18
N LEU A 56 0.31 -2.13 3.14
CA LEU A 56 1.72 -2.25 3.48
C LEU A 56 2.20 -3.68 3.20
N HIS A 57 3.14 -3.80 2.27
CA HIS A 57 3.68 -5.08 1.86
C HIS A 57 4.73 -5.63 2.85
N GLY A 58 5.09 -6.91 2.71
CA GLY A 58 6.11 -7.58 3.50
C GLY A 58 7.54 -7.37 2.98
N TYR A 59 8.51 -8.01 3.67
CA TYR A 59 9.90 -8.01 3.27
C TYR A 59 10.08 -8.65 1.89
N THR A 60 10.91 -8.06 1.03
CA THR A 60 11.17 -8.46 -0.36
C THR A 60 9.96 -8.43 -1.30
N GLU A 61 8.90 -7.75 -0.91
CA GLU A 61 7.69 -7.54 -1.73
C GLU A 61 7.63 -6.11 -2.30
N SER A 62 6.54 -5.77 -2.94
CA SER A 62 6.19 -4.45 -3.43
C SER A 62 4.67 -4.28 -3.49
N ALA A 63 4.19 -3.07 -3.75
CA ALA A 63 2.77 -2.79 -3.99
C ALA A 63 2.18 -3.66 -5.11
N GLU A 64 2.98 -3.95 -6.13
CA GLU A 64 2.58 -4.78 -7.28
C GLU A 64 2.08 -6.17 -6.87
N LYS A 65 2.64 -6.77 -5.82
CA LYS A 65 2.19 -8.08 -5.32
C LYS A 65 0.76 -8.06 -4.79
N PHE A 66 0.24 -6.88 -4.42
CA PHE A 66 -1.08 -6.72 -3.83
C PHE A 66 -2.15 -6.28 -4.86
N ARG A 67 -1.90 -6.43 -6.16
CA ARG A 67 -2.83 -5.98 -7.22
C ARG A 67 -4.16 -6.71 -7.17
N GLU A 68 -4.17 -8.01 -6.93
CA GLU A 68 -5.42 -8.77 -6.71
C GLU A 68 -6.20 -8.23 -5.52
N MET A 69 -5.54 -7.96 -4.38
CA MET A 69 -6.18 -7.38 -3.20
C MET A 69 -6.68 -5.96 -3.49
N THR A 70 -5.91 -5.17 -4.23
CA THR A 70 -6.32 -3.84 -4.69
C THR A 70 -7.63 -3.93 -5.50
N TRP A 71 -7.71 -4.88 -6.43
CA TRP A 71 -8.93 -5.10 -7.22
C TRP A 71 -10.13 -5.48 -6.34
N TYR A 72 -9.95 -6.33 -5.34
CA TYR A 72 -11.03 -6.66 -4.39
C TYR A 72 -11.48 -5.44 -3.59
N PHE A 73 -10.55 -4.64 -3.09
CA PHE A 73 -10.88 -3.42 -2.36
C PHE A 73 -11.63 -2.41 -3.23
N LEU A 74 -11.22 -2.23 -4.48
CA LEU A 74 -11.91 -1.33 -5.42
C LEU A 74 -13.34 -1.80 -5.67
N ASN A 75 -13.58 -3.10 -5.87
CA ASN A 75 -14.92 -3.66 -6.06
C ASN A 75 -15.83 -3.48 -4.82
N GLU A 76 -15.24 -3.36 -3.63
CA GLU A 76 -15.94 -3.06 -2.37
C GLU A 76 -15.97 -1.56 -2.05
N LYS A 77 -15.75 -0.69 -3.05
CA LYS A 77 -15.82 0.78 -2.97
C LYS A 77 -14.80 1.39 -1.99
N PHE A 78 -13.60 0.89 -1.97
CA PHE A 78 -12.48 1.55 -1.31
C PHE A 78 -11.68 2.39 -2.31
N ASN A 79 -11.15 3.52 -1.85
CA ASN A 79 -9.93 4.09 -2.42
C ASN A 79 -8.73 3.29 -1.87
N VAL A 80 -7.72 3.03 -2.69
CA VAL A 80 -6.56 2.21 -2.32
C VAL A 80 -5.28 3.03 -2.43
N TYR A 81 -4.44 2.93 -1.41
CA TYR A 81 -3.14 3.56 -1.30
C TYR A 81 -2.11 2.49 -0.94
N ALA A 82 -1.34 2.04 -1.90
CA ALA A 82 -0.32 1.01 -1.71
C ALA A 82 1.07 1.62 -1.90
N ILE A 83 1.95 1.47 -0.91
CA ILE A 83 3.32 2.01 -0.98
C ILE A 83 4.34 0.90 -1.22
N ASP A 84 5.44 1.26 -1.85
CA ASP A 84 6.68 0.49 -1.78
C ASP A 84 7.50 1.01 -0.59
N HIS A 85 7.80 0.17 0.39
CA HIS A 85 8.70 0.56 1.48
C HIS A 85 10.08 0.91 0.95
N ARG A 86 10.82 1.83 1.64
CA ARG A 86 12.21 2.11 1.28
C ARG A 86 13.02 0.82 1.14
N GLY A 87 13.94 0.75 0.20
CA GLY A 87 14.70 -0.45 -0.11
C GLY A 87 13.91 -1.50 -0.90
N HIS A 88 12.65 -1.24 -1.28
CA HIS A 88 11.79 -2.16 -2.02
C HIS A 88 11.19 -1.48 -3.26
N GLY A 89 10.71 -2.29 -4.20
CA GLY A 89 10.01 -1.83 -5.39
C GLY A 89 10.70 -0.67 -6.10
N LYS A 90 9.96 0.40 -6.33
CA LYS A 90 10.43 1.64 -6.98
C LYS A 90 10.86 2.72 -5.99
N SER A 91 10.72 2.50 -4.68
CA SER A 91 11.12 3.45 -3.64
C SER A 91 12.64 3.58 -3.53
N VAL A 92 13.07 4.65 -2.85
CA VAL A 92 14.49 4.96 -2.61
C VAL A 92 15.27 3.77 -2.08
N ARG A 93 16.46 3.55 -2.64
CA ARG A 93 17.43 2.55 -2.20
C ARG A 93 18.76 3.22 -1.89
N LYS A 94 19.40 2.81 -0.80
CA LYS A 94 20.77 3.25 -0.44
C LYS A 94 21.84 2.40 -1.11
N ILE A 95 21.50 1.17 -1.48
CA ILE A 95 22.41 0.22 -2.12
C ILE A 95 21.97 0.07 -3.59
N SER A 96 22.95 0.18 -4.51
CA SER A 96 22.70 0.07 -5.95
C SER A 96 22.35 -1.34 -6.40
N ASP A 97 22.75 -2.36 -5.66
CA ASP A 97 22.34 -3.75 -5.91
C ASP A 97 20.89 -3.95 -5.45
N THR A 98 19.99 -4.05 -6.41
CA THR A 98 18.54 -4.19 -6.15
C THR A 98 18.13 -5.54 -5.54
N SER A 99 19.03 -6.52 -5.54
CA SER A 99 18.81 -7.80 -4.85
C SER A 99 18.95 -7.69 -3.32
N ILE A 100 19.56 -6.60 -2.85
CA ILE A 100 19.81 -6.35 -1.43
C ILE A 100 18.82 -5.32 -0.92
N THR A 101 18.05 -5.68 0.10
CA THR A 101 17.24 -4.75 0.86
C THR A 101 18.04 -4.22 2.05
N HIS A 102 18.11 -2.90 2.18
CA HIS A 102 18.80 -2.24 3.29
C HIS A 102 17.98 -1.06 3.82
N VAL A 103 17.97 -0.95 5.13
CA VAL A 103 17.48 0.20 5.89
C VAL A 103 18.44 0.48 7.03
N ASP A 104 18.74 1.73 7.32
CA ASP A 104 19.66 2.09 8.42
C ASP A 104 19.04 1.83 9.78
N ALA A 105 17.75 2.17 9.91
CA ALA A 105 16.99 1.95 11.13
C ALA A 105 15.53 1.60 10.80
N PHE A 106 14.93 0.70 11.56
CA PHE A 106 13.53 0.32 11.38
C PHE A 106 12.58 1.53 11.52
N SER A 107 12.95 2.52 12.34
CA SER A 107 12.23 3.78 12.49
C SER A 107 12.12 4.60 11.20
N ASP A 108 12.96 4.35 10.21
CA ASP A 108 12.85 5.03 8.91
C ASP A 108 11.59 4.59 8.15
N TYR A 109 11.18 3.33 8.27
CA TYR A 109 9.90 2.86 7.72
C TYR A 109 8.71 3.57 8.35
N LEU A 110 8.76 3.78 9.67
CA LEU A 110 7.68 4.46 10.39
C LEU A 110 7.57 5.92 9.95
N ARG A 111 8.69 6.61 9.84
CA ARG A 111 8.74 8.00 9.38
C ARG A 111 8.21 8.14 7.96
N ASP A 112 8.62 7.25 7.04
CA ASP A 112 8.12 7.27 5.66
C ASP A 112 6.61 7.09 5.60
N LEU A 113 6.07 6.16 6.40
CA LEU A 113 4.63 5.97 6.48
C LEU A 113 3.91 7.19 7.09
N GLU A 114 4.46 7.82 8.13
CA GLU A 114 3.92 9.04 8.71
C GLU A 114 3.90 10.20 7.70
N GLU A 115 4.98 10.37 6.93
CA GLU A 115 5.05 11.37 5.86
C GLU A 115 4.02 11.07 4.76
N PHE A 116 3.86 9.81 4.37
CA PHE A 116 2.85 9.41 3.38
C PHE A 116 1.43 9.62 3.90
N MET A 117 1.15 9.23 5.14
CA MET A 117 -0.15 9.47 5.76
C MET A 117 -0.48 10.97 5.79
N SER A 118 0.41 11.79 6.33
CA SER A 118 0.16 13.23 6.51
C SER A 118 0.14 14.00 5.20
N GLY A 119 1.00 13.65 4.24
CA GLY A 119 1.14 14.37 2.97
C GLY A 119 0.15 13.91 1.88
N VAL A 120 -0.31 12.67 1.93
CA VAL A 120 -1.10 12.09 0.84
C VAL A 120 -2.44 11.56 1.33
N VAL A 121 -2.44 10.61 2.27
CA VAL A 121 -3.66 9.85 2.59
C VAL A 121 -4.67 10.70 3.38
N LEU A 122 -4.25 11.33 4.46
CA LEU A 122 -5.17 12.09 5.33
C LEU A 122 -5.88 13.22 4.58
N PRO A 123 -5.18 14.08 3.78
CA PRO A 123 -5.85 15.14 3.04
C PRO A 123 -6.87 14.65 2.01
N ARG A 124 -6.64 13.48 1.41
CA ARG A 124 -7.51 12.90 0.38
C ARG A 124 -8.67 12.07 0.94
N THR A 125 -8.62 11.75 2.23
CA THR A 125 -9.58 10.84 2.88
C THR A 125 -10.24 11.41 4.12
N GLU A 126 -10.29 12.74 4.27
CA GLU A 126 -10.87 13.41 5.45
C GLU A 126 -12.29 12.93 5.78
N HIS A 127 -13.09 12.63 4.75
CA HIS A 127 -14.49 12.20 4.85
C HIS A 127 -14.68 10.68 4.79
N LEU A 128 -13.59 9.91 4.68
CA LEU A 128 -13.64 8.45 4.54
C LEU A 128 -13.05 7.75 5.77
N PRO A 129 -13.71 6.74 6.33
CA PRO A 129 -13.07 5.85 7.29
C PRO A 129 -11.93 5.09 6.61
N ARG A 130 -10.76 5.08 7.26
CA ARG A 130 -9.55 4.44 6.76
C ARG A 130 -9.33 3.09 7.41
N VAL A 131 -8.85 2.14 6.62
CA VAL A 131 -8.49 0.79 7.05
C VAL A 131 -7.00 0.55 6.72
N LEU A 132 -6.29 -0.12 7.60
CA LEU A 132 -4.95 -0.63 7.35
C LEU A 132 -5.05 -2.11 6.94
N TYR A 133 -4.44 -2.48 5.81
CA TYR A 133 -4.15 -3.86 5.44
C TYR A 133 -2.63 -4.02 5.33
N ALA A 134 -2.05 -4.85 6.19
CA ALA A 134 -0.61 -4.95 6.29
C ALA A 134 -0.14 -6.40 6.43
N HIS A 135 0.89 -6.78 5.67
CA HIS A 135 1.43 -8.13 5.63
C HIS A 135 2.85 -8.20 6.17
N SER A 136 3.13 -9.21 7.01
CA SER A 136 4.48 -9.55 7.50
C SER A 136 5.21 -8.31 8.07
N MET A 137 6.38 -7.92 7.52
CA MET A 137 7.11 -6.71 7.91
C MET A 137 6.21 -5.47 7.90
N GLY A 138 5.33 -5.33 6.90
CA GLY A 138 4.33 -4.25 6.86
C GLY A 138 3.39 -4.29 8.06
N GLY A 139 3.08 -5.49 8.58
CA GLY A 139 2.30 -5.68 9.81
C GLY A 139 3.01 -5.11 11.04
N ALA A 140 4.33 -5.31 11.16
CA ALA A 140 5.13 -4.71 12.23
C ALA A 140 5.17 -3.18 12.10
N ILE A 141 5.41 -2.65 10.89
CA ILE A 141 5.40 -1.21 10.62
C ILE A 141 4.02 -0.62 10.98
N GLY A 142 2.95 -1.20 10.45
CA GLY A 142 1.59 -0.75 10.69
C GLY A 142 1.17 -0.84 12.15
N GLY A 143 1.55 -1.93 12.84
CA GLY A 143 1.29 -2.12 14.26
C GLY A 143 1.95 -1.04 15.14
N MET A 144 3.22 -0.73 14.87
CA MET A 144 3.94 0.34 15.57
C MET A 144 3.33 1.73 15.25
N THR A 145 2.93 1.96 14.00
CA THR A 145 2.24 3.19 13.62
C THR A 145 0.89 3.34 14.34
N LEU A 146 0.12 2.26 14.49
CA LEU A 146 -1.13 2.28 15.26
C LEU A 146 -0.92 2.59 16.76
N MET A 147 0.21 2.21 17.32
CA MET A 147 0.54 2.57 18.71
C MET A 147 0.84 4.06 18.87
N ASN A 148 1.44 4.70 17.87
CA ASN A 148 1.78 6.12 17.89
C ASN A 148 0.60 7.01 17.41
N HIS A 149 -0.17 6.53 16.43
CA HIS A 149 -1.23 7.24 15.72
C HIS A 149 -2.49 6.39 15.59
N PRO A 150 -3.18 6.05 16.70
CA PRO A 150 -4.39 5.24 16.66
C PRO A 150 -5.53 5.88 15.86
N GLU A 151 -5.48 7.21 15.66
CA GLU A 151 -6.47 7.99 14.91
C GLU A 151 -6.35 7.83 13.39
N TYR A 152 -5.25 7.29 12.88
CA TYR A 152 -5.07 7.14 11.43
C TYR A 152 -6.05 6.15 10.82
N PHE A 153 -6.40 5.10 11.54
CA PHE A 153 -7.20 4.00 11.02
C PHE A 153 -8.36 3.61 11.94
N ALA A 154 -9.54 3.51 11.37
CA ALA A 154 -10.71 2.99 12.09
C ALA A 154 -10.63 1.48 12.33
N ARG A 155 -9.91 0.75 11.50
CA ARG A 155 -9.69 -0.70 11.59
C ARG A 155 -8.35 -1.09 10.97
N ALA A 156 -7.82 -2.24 11.41
CA ALA A 156 -6.63 -2.84 10.82
C ALA A 156 -6.79 -4.35 10.64
N ALA A 157 -6.26 -4.87 9.55
CA ALA A 157 -6.07 -6.29 9.30
C ALA A 157 -4.57 -6.55 9.12
N LEU A 158 -3.95 -7.22 10.09
CA LEU A 158 -2.54 -7.59 10.07
C LEU A 158 -2.44 -9.08 9.74
N THR A 159 -1.77 -9.42 8.65
CA THR A 159 -1.58 -10.80 8.21
C THR A 159 -0.15 -11.22 8.41
N ALA A 160 0.10 -12.32 9.13
CA ALA A 160 1.43 -12.85 9.46
C ALA A 160 2.42 -11.75 9.95
N PRO A 161 2.02 -10.90 10.91
CA PRO A 161 2.82 -9.77 11.38
C PRO A 161 4.07 -10.23 12.16
#